data_b5c24dd8105ce84571af53291f8e092c
#
_entry.id   b5c24dd8105ce84571af53291f8e092c
#
_cell.length_a   1.000
_cell.length_b   1.000
_cell.length_c   1.000
_cell.angle_alpha   90.00
_cell.angle_beta   90.00
_cell.angle_gamma   90.00
#
_symmetry.space_group_name_H-M   'P 1'
#
loop_
_entity.id
_entity.type
_entity.pdbx_description
1 polymer ?
#
loop_
_entity_poly.entity_id
_entity_poly.type
_entity_poly.pdbx_seq_one_letter_code
_entity_poly.pdbx_strand_id
1 'polypeptide(L)'
;MKRISRYRRHKAAAPLLLFFALLTVGATFSVASATTSAETTSADRSVQIEEGRQIFLKGCSSCHGLNAEGAQIAPSLIGVGAASVDFQVGTGRMPMADMSTQAMRKDPIYNAEETAALAAYVATLAPGPAIPGESELNFERDGSTAEGGELFRNNCAMCHNFAGQGGALTQGKYAPTLMGVEPKHIYEAMVTGPQSMPVFSDKTITPEEKLSIIKWIKSAEKEPNLGGASLGRVGPVTEGLLGWVLGLGMLIGVAVWLAMKAR
;
A
#
# COMPACT_ATOMS: atom_id res chain seq x y z
N MET A 1 50.44 -26.20 41.99
CA MET A 1 49.82 -25.01 42.56
C MET A 1 50.76 -23.78 42.74
N LYS A 2 52.09 -23.91 42.76
CA LYS A 2 53.04 -22.77 42.99
C LYS A 2 53.16 -21.77 41.80
N ARG A 3 52.75 -22.12 40.56
CA ARG A 3 52.87 -21.19 39.40
C ARG A 3 51.76 -20.11 39.39
N ILE A 4 50.55 -20.38 39.86
CA ILE A 4 49.44 -19.42 39.84
C ILE A 4 49.66 -18.28 40.89
N SER A 5 50.35 -18.56 42.00
CA SER A 5 50.66 -17.58 43.06
C SER A 5 51.60 -16.46 42.59
N ARG A 6 52.46 -16.70 41.59
CA ARG A 6 53.40 -15.68 41.08
C ARG A 6 52.74 -14.63 40.21
N TYR A 7 51.64 -14.99 39.48
CA TYR A 7 50.90 -14.01 38.69
C TYR A 7 49.95 -13.15 39.49
N ARG A 8 49.46 -13.60 40.66
CA ARG A 8 48.60 -12.78 41.56
C ARG A 8 49.26 -11.52 42.09
N ARG A 9 50.62 -11.47 42.14
CA ARG A 9 51.37 -10.31 42.64
C ARG A 9 51.89 -9.37 41.53
N HIS A 10 51.54 -9.64 40.28
CA HIS A 10 51.91 -8.77 39.18
C HIS A 10 51.05 -7.50 39.20
N LYS A 11 51.70 -6.33 38.99
CA LYS A 11 51.01 -5.01 39.07
C LYS A 11 49.81 -4.90 38.09
N ALA A 12 49.80 -5.65 37.01
CA ALA A 12 48.73 -5.70 36.04
C ALA A 12 47.65 -6.74 36.36
N ALA A 13 47.76 -7.58 37.37
CA ALA A 13 46.81 -8.64 37.67
C ALA A 13 45.45 -8.10 38.11
N ALA A 14 45.42 -7.09 38.96
CA ALA A 14 44.17 -6.47 39.43
C ALA A 14 43.39 -5.72 38.33
N PRO A 15 44.01 -4.88 37.48
CA PRO A 15 43.30 -4.21 36.40
C PRO A 15 42.84 -5.20 35.31
N LEU A 16 43.59 -6.25 35.00
CA LEU A 16 43.17 -7.30 34.07
C LEU A 16 41.98 -8.12 34.58
N LEU A 17 41.97 -8.48 35.87
CA LEU A 17 40.82 -9.17 36.47
C LEU A 17 39.58 -8.32 36.47
N LEU A 18 39.71 -7.02 36.80
CA LEU A 18 38.59 -6.07 36.71
C LEU A 18 38.07 -5.92 35.28
N PHE A 19 38.95 -5.81 34.31
CA PHE A 19 38.56 -5.70 32.89
C PHE A 19 37.81 -6.94 32.42
N PHE A 20 38.29 -8.14 32.73
CA PHE A 20 37.57 -9.39 32.36
C PHE A 20 36.28 -9.57 33.15
N ALA A 21 36.20 -9.16 34.41
CA ALA A 21 34.98 -9.18 35.19
C ALA A 21 33.92 -8.23 34.60
N LEU A 22 34.32 -7.00 34.22
CA LEU A 22 33.42 -6.05 33.53
C LEU A 22 32.97 -6.55 32.17
N LEU A 23 33.88 -7.15 31.40
CA LEU A 23 33.52 -7.75 30.10
C LEU A 23 32.51 -8.90 30.27
N THR A 24 32.69 -9.77 31.25
CA THR A 24 31.74 -10.87 31.49
C THR A 24 30.39 -10.36 31.96
N VAL A 25 30.35 -9.39 32.88
CA VAL A 25 29.10 -8.75 33.31
C VAL A 25 28.42 -8.02 32.16
N GLY A 26 29.15 -7.26 31.35
CA GLY A 26 28.62 -6.59 30.17
C GLY A 26 28.05 -7.56 29.12
N ALA A 27 28.76 -8.66 28.85
CA ALA A 27 28.28 -9.67 27.92
C ALA A 27 27.02 -10.40 28.43
N THR A 28 26.99 -10.77 29.71
CA THR A 28 25.81 -11.42 30.31
C THR A 28 24.60 -10.48 30.37
N PHE A 29 24.80 -9.21 30.66
CA PHE A 29 23.77 -8.19 30.64
C PHE A 29 23.22 -7.98 29.22
N SER A 30 24.08 -7.90 28.20
CA SER A 30 23.65 -7.75 26.81
C SER A 30 22.79 -8.93 26.33
N VAL A 31 23.19 -10.16 26.68
CA VAL A 31 22.40 -11.37 26.33
C VAL A 31 21.07 -11.38 27.07
N ALA A 32 21.06 -11.08 28.37
CA ALA A 32 19.82 -11.01 29.15
C ALA A 32 18.87 -9.93 28.63
N SER A 33 19.37 -8.76 28.26
CA SER A 33 18.56 -7.68 27.69
C SER A 33 17.97 -8.06 26.33
N ALA A 34 18.73 -8.74 25.46
CA ALA A 34 18.27 -9.18 24.17
C ALA A 34 17.15 -10.25 24.28
N THR A 35 17.27 -11.20 25.21
CA THR A 35 16.22 -12.22 25.45
C THR A 35 14.94 -11.60 25.99
N THR A 36 15.05 -10.68 26.94
CA THR A 36 13.88 -9.99 27.51
C THR A 36 13.15 -9.16 26.44
N SER A 37 13.88 -8.45 25.58
CA SER A 37 13.27 -7.70 24.48
C SER A 37 12.56 -8.60 23.47
N ALA A 38 13.14 -9.75 23.14
CA ALA A 38 12.52 -10.72 22.23
C ALA A 38 11.23 -11.33 22.81
N GLU A 39 11.21 -11.63 24.10
CA GLU A 39 10.02 -12.16 24.79
C GLU A 39 8.89 -11.11 24.84
N THR A 40 9.20 -9.86 25.16
CA THR A 40 8.22 -8.78 25.17
C THR A 40 7.59 -8.58 23.79
N THR A 41 8.41 -8.53 22.75
CA THR A 41 7.94 -8.36 21.37
C THR A 41 7.06 -9.54 20.92
N SER A 42 7.36 -10.76 21.32
CA SER A 42 6.55 -11.94 20.99
C SER A 42 5.21 -11.96 21.75
N ALA A 43 5.19 -11.53 22.99
CA ALA A 43 3.97 -11.41 23.79
C ALA A 43 3.04 -10.33 23.21
N ASP A 44 3.58 -9.16 22.89
CA ASP A 44 2.83 -8.06 22.28
C ASP A 44 2.21 -8.49 20.94
N ARG A 45 2.98 -9.19 20.11
CA ARG A 45 2.47 -9.74 18.84
C ARG A 45 1.35 -10.75 19.04
N SER A 46 1.44 -11.60 20.05
CA SER A 46 0.39 -12.58 20.35
C SER A 46 -0.91 -11.91 20.79
N VAL A 47 -0.82 -10.84 21.58
CA VAL A 47 -1.97 -10.01 21.98
C VAL A 47 -2.59 -9.35 20.75
N GLN A 48 -1.79 -8.75 19.90
CA GLN A 48 -2.25 -8.11 18.66
C GLN A 48 -2.98 -9.09 17.73
N ILE A 49 -2.46 -10.31 17.57
CA ILE A 49 -3.09 -11.36 16.76
C ILE A 49 -4.46 -11.77 17.35
N GLU A 50 -4.55 -11.93 18.65
CA GLU A 50 -5.82 -12.30 19.31
C GLU A 50 -6.83 -11.16 19.22
N GLU A 51 -6.42 -9.92 19.37
CA GLU A 51 -7.27 -8.76 19.14
C GLU A 51 -7.80 -8.73 17.69
N GLY A 52 -6.94 -8.93 16.71
CA GLY A 52 -7.31 -9.06 15.30
C GLY A 52 -8.32 -10.18 15.06
N ARG A 53 -8.14 -11.32 15.73
CA ARG A 53 -9.09 -12.44 15.67
C ARG A 53 -10.46 -12.04 16.24
N GLN A 54 -10.51 -11.32 17.34
CA GLN A 54 -11.77 -10.84 17.93
C GLN A 54 -12.48 -9.83 17.03
N ILE A 55 -11.75 -8.92 16.42
CA ILE A 55 -12.28 -7.95 15.44
C ILE A 55 -12.83 -8.70 14.21
N PHE A 56 -12.06 -9.67 13.68
CA PHE A 56 -12.48 -10.52 12.57
C PHE A 56 -13.80 -11.25 12.84
N LEU A 57 -13.93 -11.89 14.00
CA LEU A 57 -15.13 -12.62 14.38
C LEU A 57 -16.36 -11.73 14.50
N LYS A 58 -16.19 -10.47 14.91
CA LYS A 58 -17.29 -9.51 15.05
C LYS A 58 -17.72 -8.88 13.72
N GLY A 59 -16.76 -8.56 12.84
CA GLY A 59 -17.01 -7.73 11.67
C GLY A 59 -16.84 -8.41 10.31
N CYS A 60 -16.16 -9.55 10.24
CA CYS A 60 -15.75 -10.15 8.97
C CYS A 60 -16.28 -11.56 8.75
N SER A 61 -16.41 -12.35 9.83
CA SER A 61 -16.72 -13.78 9.79
C SER A 61 -18.08 -14.09 9.17
N SER A 62 -19.06 -13.18 9.28
CA SER A 62 -20.39 -13.33 8.69
C SER A 62 -20.38 -13.51 7.17
N CYS A 63 -19.38 -12.90 6.50
CA CYS A 63 -19.20 -12.99 5.06
C CYS A 63 -18.06 -13.94 4.68
N HIS A 64 -16.94 -13.88 5.40
CA HIS A 64 -15.72 -14.63 5.05
C HIS A 64 -15.60 -16.01 5.73
N GLY A 65 -16.61 -16.43 6.50
CA GLY A 65 -16.57 -17.69 7.26
C GLY A 65 -15.85 -17.56 8.61
N LEU A 66 -16.14 -18.45 9.55
CA LEU A 66 -15.59 -18.40 10.91
C LEU A 66 -14.07 -18.62 10.96
N ASN A 67 -13.53 -19.38 10.01
CA ASN A 67 -12.11 -19.66 9.85
C ASN A 67 -11.51 -18.92 8.65
N ALA A 68 -12.17 -17.87 8.16
CA ALA A 68 -11.76 -17.10 6.99
C ALA A 68 -11.68 -17.93 5.68
N GLU A 69 -12.35 -19.05 5.62
CA GLU A 69 -12.39 -19.98 4.49
C GLU A 69 -13.14 -19.42 3.27
N GLY A 70 -13.88 -18.34 3.46
CA GLY A 70 -14.77 -17.76 2.46
C GLY A 70 -16.16 -18.37 2.49
N ALA A 71 -17.07 -17.79 1.71
CA ALA A 71 -18.43 -18.25 1.52
C ALA A 71 -18.90 -17.89 0.09
N GLN A 72 -20.15 -18.19 -0.24
CA GLN A 72 -20.72 -17.87 -1.56
C GLN A 72 -20.67 -16.37 -1.90
N ILE A 73 -20.72 -15.51 -0.89
CA ILE A 73 -20.78 -14.04 -1.03
C ILE A 73 -19.43 -13.33 -0.82
N ALA A 74 -18.42 -14.04 -0.30
CA ALA A 74 -17.11 -13.45 -0.02
C ALA A 74 -15.99 -14.49 -0.22
N PRO A 75 -14.82 -14.06 -0.75
CA PRO A 75 -13.71 -14.96 -1.00
C PRO A 75 -13.05 -15.43 0.31
N SER A 76 -12.28 -16.53 0.22
CA SER A 76 -11.37 -16.95 1.29
C SER A 76 -10.31 -15.88 1.54
N LEU A 77 -9.96 -15.70 2.82
CA LEU A 77 -8.85 -14.83 3.23
C LEU A 77 -7.56 -15.61 3.53
N ILE A 78 -7.59 -16.94 3.36
CA ILE A 78 -6.41 -17.79 3.57
C ILE A 78 -5.40 -17.51 2.45
N GLY A 79 -4.21 -17.02 2.83
CA GLY A 79 -3.13 -16.70 1.90
C GLY A 79 -3.21 -15.34 1.21
N VAL A 80 -4.21 -14.49 1.53
CA VAL A 80 -4.29 -13.13 0.95
C VAL A 80 -3.21 -12.20 1.49
N GLY A 81 -2.64 -12.49 2.66
CA GLY A 81 -1.56 -11.74 3.28
C GLY A 81 -1.98 -10.46 4.00
N ALA A 82 -1.05 -9.93 4.80
CA ALA A 82 -1.27 -8.72 5.60
C ALA A 82 -1.51 -7.48 4.72
N ALA A 83 -0.79 -7.34 3.61
CA ALA A 83 -0.93 -6.21 2.70
C ALA A 83 -2.34 -6.07 2.10
N SER A 84 -3.01 -7.21 1.80
CA SER A 84 -4.40 -7.17 1.33
C SER A 84 -5.35 -6.62 2.38
N VAL A 85 -5.15 -6.98 3.65
CA VAL A 85 -6.00 -6.51 4.75
C VAL A 85 -5.75 -5.03 5.01
N ASP A 86 -4.49 -4.62 5.11
CA ASP A 86 -4.12 -3.21 5.32
C ASP A 86 -4.70 -2.33 4.21
N PHE A 87 -4.56 -2.76 2.95
CA PHE A 87 -5.15 -2.05 1.82
C PHE A 87 -6.68 -1.99 1.88
N GLN A 88 -7.36 -3.13 2.03
CA GLN A 88 -8.82 -3.18 1.94
C GLN A 88 -9.50 -2.51 3.11
N VAL A 89 -9.01 -2.73 4.33
CA VAL A 89 -9.57 -2.17 5.56
C VAL A 89 -9.12 -0.72 5.76
N GLY A 90 -7.82 -0.45 5.61
CA GLY A 90 -7.25 0.89 5.77
C GLY A 90 -7.76 1.91 4.74
N THR A 91 -8.19 1.46 3.57
CA THR A 91 -8.84 2.34 2.57
C THR A 91 -10.38 2.34 2.68
N GLY A 92 -10.95 1.69 3.69
CA GLY A 92 -12.38 1.62 3.96
C GLY A 92 -13.19 0.78 2.97
N ARG A 93 -12.53 0.04 2.06
CA ARG A 93 -13.23 -0.85 1.13
C ARG A 93 -13.93 -1.99 1.84
N MET A 94 -13.29 -2.50 2.89
CA MET A 94 -13.87 -3.51 3.78
C MET A 94 -14.09 -2.93 5.19
N PRO A 95 -15.17 -3.32 5.86
CA PRO A 95 -16.30 -4.11 5.37
C PRO A 95 -17.09 -3.38 4.27
N MET A 96 -17.64 -4.12 3.30
CA MET A 96 -18.50 -3.52 2.27
C MET A 96 -19.76 -2.92 2.89
N ALA A 97 -20.24 -1.80 2.32
CA ALA A 97 -21.48 -1.17 2.78
C ALA A 97 -22.72 -1.90 2.23
N ASP A 98 -22.60 -2.49 1.07
CA ASP A 98 -23.64 -3.25 0.37
C ASP A 98 -23.02 -4.37 -0.48
N MET A 99 -23.85 -5.21 -1.08
CA MET A 99 -23.45 -6.32 -1.95
C MET A 99 -23.25 -5.85 -3.39
N SER A 100 -22.53 -4.76 -3.58
CA SER A 100 -22.21 -4.22 -4.91
C SER A 100 -21.15 -5.04 -5.64
N THR A 101 -21.02 -4.82 -6.95
CA THR A 101 -20.05 -5.51 -7.81
C THR A 101 -18.60 -5.09 -7.56
N GLN A 102 -18.40 -4.02 -6.79
CA GLN A 102 -17.09 -3.45 -6.49
C GLN A 102 -17.10 -2.82 -5.09
N ALA A 103 -16.08 -3.13 -4.29
CA ALA A 103 -15.86 -2.50 -2.99
C ALA A 103 -15.31 -1.07 -3.17
N MET A 104 -16.17 -0.10 -2.91
CA MET A 104 -15.86 1.32 -3.06
C MET A 104 -14.97 1.80 -1.91
N ARG A 105 -14.02 2.71 -2.22
CA ARG A 105 -13.29 3.43 -1.19
C ARG A 105 -14.26 4.31 -0.40
N LYS A 106 -14.17 4.25 0.91
CA LYS A 106 -14.90 5.09 1.86
C LYS A 106 -14.05 5.35 3.10
N ASP A 107 -14.54 6.11 4.06
CA ASP A 107 -13.85 6.31 5.32
C ASP A 107 -13.71 4.97 6.06
N PRO A 108 -12.51 4.63 6.55
CA PRO A 108 -12.27 3.40 7.30
C PRO A 108 -13.13 3.35 8.57
N ILE A 109 -13.70 2.18 8.85
CA ILE A 109 -14.45 1.95 10.09
C ILE A 109 -13.50 1.62 11.24
N TYR A 110 -12.39 0.97 10.93
CA TYR A 110 -11.36 0.57 11.88
C TYR A 110 -10.21 1.57 11.84
N ASN A 111 -9.64 1.88 13.01
CA ASN A 111 -8.45 2.71 13.12
C ASN A 111 -7.19 1.95 12.67
N ALA A 112 -6.03 2.62 12.70
CA ALA A 112 -4.77 2.03 12.22
C ALA A 112 -4.32 0.83 13.06
N GLU A 113 -4.51 0.87 14.38
CA GLU A 113 -4.14 -0.21 15.29
C GLU A 113 -5.04 -1.44 15.10
N GLU A 114 -6.35 -1.24 14.98
CA GLU A 114 -7.31 -2.30 14.67
C GLU A 114 -7.06 -2.92 13.30
N THR A 115 -6.73 -2.11 12.30
CA THR A 115 -6.36 -2.58 10.96
C THR A 115 -5.08 -3.41 11.00
N ALA A 116 -4.06 -2.97 11.74
CA ALA A 116 -2.82 -3.71 11.94
C ALA A 116 -3.05 -5.04 12.68
N ALA A 117 -3.93 -5.05 13.68
CA ALA A 117 -4.32 -6.27 14.39
C ALA A 117 -5.04 -7.26 13.48
N LEU A 118 -5.99 -6.81 12.66
CA LEU A 118 -6.65 -7.64 11.64
C LEU A 118 -5.63 -8.20 10.63
N ALA A 119 -4.71 -7.38 10.15
CA ALA A 119 -3.66 -7.79 9.21
C ALA A 119 -2.73 -8.84 9.84
N ALA A 120 -2.35 -8.65 11.12
CA ALA A 120 -1.54 -9.60 11.86
C ALA A 120 -2.26 -10.96 12.03
N TYR A 121 -3.56 -10.95 12.35
CA TYR A 121 -4.35 -12.18 12.44
C TYR A 121 -4.44 -12.92 11.11
N VAL A 122 -4.82 -12.23 10.02
CA VAL A 122 -4.98 -12.87 8.70
C VAL A 122 -3.64 -13.39 8.18
N ALA A 123 -2.53 -12.73 8.47
CA ALA A 123 -1.19 -13.22 8.13
C ALA A 123 -0.83 -14.55 8.81
N THR A 124 -1.49 -14.93 9.91
CA THR A 124 -1.28 -16.24 10.56
C THR A 124 -1.98 -17.38 9.84
N LEU A 125 -2.97 -17.11 8.99
CA LEU A 125 -3.78 -18.15 8.34
C LEU A 125 -3.01 -18.90 7.26
N ALA A 126 -2.20 -18.19 6.47
CA ALA A 126 -1.25 -18.76 5.51
C ALA A 126 -0.30 -17.68 4.99
N PRO A 127 0.87 -18.05 4.41
CA PRO A 127 1.78 -17.10 3.77
C PRO A 127 1.10 -16.30 2.65
N GLY A 128 1.38 -14.98 2.60
CA GLY A 128 0.89 -14.06 1.59
C GLY A 128 1.70 -12.76 1.59
N PRO A 129 1.38 -11.77 0.74
CA PRO A 129 2.09 -10.50 0.68
C PRO A 129 2.12 -9.79 2.03
N ALA A 130 3.31 -9.38 2.45
CA ALA A 130 3.53 -8.59 3.65
C ALA A 130 3.24 -7.10 3.39
N ILE A 131 2.90 -6.36 4.44
CA ILE A 131 2.86 -4.89 4.39
C ILE A 131 4.28 -4.39 4.14
N PRO A 132 4.51 -3.53 3.12
CA PRO A 132 5.84 -3.01 2.85
C PRO A 132 6.31 -2.10 3.99
N GLY A 133 7.56 -2.28 4.41
CA GLY A 133 8.20 -1.43 5.43
C GLY A 133 8.55 -0.04 4.88
N GLU A 134 8.78 0.92 5.76
CA GLU A 134 9.17 2.29 5.37
C GLU A 134 10.45 2.33 4.52
N SER A 135 11.41 1.45 4.81
CA SER A 135 12.65 1.34 4.03
C SER A 135 12.41 0.85 2.60
N GLU A 136 11.37 0.03 2.39
CA GLU A 136 10.95 -0.50 1.10
C GLU A 136 10.10 0.49 0.30
N LEU A 137 9.59 1.56 0.93
CA LEU A 137 8.75 2.59 0.33
C LEU A 137 9.50 3.89 0.01
N ASN A 138 10.83 3.89 0.01
CA ASN A 138 11.61 5.10 -0.26
C ASN A 138 11.67 5.41 -1.77
N PHE A 139 10.51 5.68 -2.36
CA PHE A 139 10.36 5.99 -3.79
C PHE A 139 11.10 7.27 -4.22
N GLU A 140 11.32 8.23 -3.32
CA GLU A 140 12.04 9.45 -3.63
C GLU A 140 13.54 9.17 -3.91
N ARG A 141 14.15 8.26 -3.16
CA ARG A 141 15.53 7.85 -3.34
C ARG A 141 15.69 6.82 -4.45
N ASP A 142 14.86 5.77 -4.42
CA ASP A 142 15.10 4.54 -5.17
C ASP A 142 14.28 4.48 -6.48
N GLY A 143 13.29 5.37 -6.66
CA GLY A 143 12.49 5.43 -7.88
C GLY A 143 13.03 6.40 -8.94
N SER A 144 12.70 6.12 -10.20
CA SER A 144 12.94 6.98 -11.36
C SER A 144 11.62 7.47 -11.96
N THR A 145 11.41 8.80 -12.03
CA THR A 145 10.16 9.35 -12.60
C THR A 145 10.02 9.03 -14.09
N ALA A 146 11.12 9.04 -14.86
CA ALA A 146 11.09 8.76 -16.29
C ALA A 146 10.70 7.29 -16.57
N GLU A 147 11.34 6.35 -15.90
CA GLU A 147 11.05 4.93 -15.97
C GLU A 147 9.64 4.62 -15.46
N GLY A 148 9.26 5.20 -14.32
CA GLY A 148 7.92 5.05 -13.76
C GLY A 148 6.82 5.51 -14.70
N GLY A 149 7.04 6.59 -15.42
CA GLY A 149 6.13 7.08 -16.47
C GLY A 149 6.00 6.13 -17.64
N GLU A 150 7.08 5.49 -18.07
CA GLU A 150 7.05 4.47 -19.12
C GLU A 150 6.30 3.20 -18.65
N LEU A 151 6.66 2.69 -17.48
CA LEU A 151 6.02 1.53 -16.87
C LEU A 151 4.53 1.75 -16.63
N PHE A 152 4.16 2.95 -16.16
CA PHE A 152 2.75 3.31 -15.95
C PHE A 152 1.96 3.31 -17.26
N ARG A 153 2.48 3.91 -18.31
CA ARG A 153 1.80 3.91 -19.63
C ARG A 153 1.58 2.51 -20.17
N ASN A 154 2.56 1.64 -19.98
CA ASN A 154 2.51 0.28 -20.52
C ASN A 154 1.61 -0.68 -19.71
N ASN A 155 1.52 -0.48 -18.38
CA ASN A 155 0.87 -1.46 -17.49
C ASN A 155 -0.39 -0.94 -16.78
N CYS A 156 -0.52 0.38 -16.58
CA CYS A 156 -1.53 0.95 -15.68
C CYS A 156 -2.52 1.88 -16.41
N ALA A 157 -2.04 2.63 -17.41
CA ALA A 157 -2.82 3.70 -18.06
C ALA A 157 -4.08 3.19 -18.76
N MET A 158 -4.10 1.94 -19.21
CA MET A 158 -5.26 1.34 -19.88
C MET A 158 -6.50 1.32 -18.96
N CYS A 159 -6.30 1.13 -17.63
CA CYS A 159 -7.38 1.13 -16.65
C CYS A 159 -7.44 2.46 -15.88
N HIS A 160 -6.30 2.99 -15.45
CA HIS A 160 -6.22 4.17 -14.59
C HIS A 160 -6.13 5.51 -15.33
N ASN A 161 -6.26 5.50 -16.67
CA ASN A 161 -6.07 6.69 -17.52
C ASN A 161 -4.60 7.14 -17.55
N PHE A 162 -4.21 7.88 -18.59
CA PHE A 162 -2.83 8.33 -18.78
C PHE A 162 -2.31 9.25 -17.67
N ALA A 163 -3.21 9.97 -16.98
CA ALA A 163 -2.89 10.87 -15.87
C ALA A 163 -3.24 10.29 -14.49
N GLY A 164 -3.57 8.99 -14.40
CA GLY A 164 -3.92 8.36 -13.14
C GLY A 164 -5.27 8.77 -12.55
N GLN A 165 -6.15 9.36 -13.35
CA GLN A 165 -7.47 9.84 -12.87
C GLN A 165 -8.52 8.75 -12.73
N GLY A 166 -8.17 7.52 -13.08
CA GLY A 166 -9.11 6.42 -13.12
C GLY A 166 -9.91 6.34 -14.42
N GLY A 167 -10.72 5.31 -14.56
CA GLY A 167 -11.49 5.08 -15.78
C GLY A 167 -12.57 4.03 -15.61
N ALA A 168 -13.54 4.03 -16.52
CA ALA A 168 -14.59 3.03 -16.57
C ALA A 168 -14.03 1.67 -17.05
N LEU A 169 -14.47 0.62 -16.38
CA LEU A 169 -14.21 -0.76 -16.74
C LEU A 169 -15.51 -1.45 -17.19
N THR A 170 -15.40 -2.71 -17.56
CA THR A 170 -16.56 -3.53 -17.95
C THR A 170 -17.48 -3.82 -16.75
N GLN A 171 -18.72 -4.15 -17.02
CA GLN A 171 -19.72 -4.58 -16.03
C GLN A 171 -20.01 -3.55 -14.93
N GLY A 172 -19.95 -2.27 -15.23
CA GLY A 172 -20.22 -1.20 -14.26
C GLY A 172 -19.13 -0.98 -13.22
N LYS A 173 -17.97 -1.61 -13.38
CA LYS A 173 -16.79 -1.38 -12.56
C LYS A 173 -16.00 -0.17 -13.04
N TYR A 174 -15.10 0.32 -12.22
CA TYR A 174 -14.16 1.38 -12.60
C TYR A 174 -12.82 1.21 -11.89
N ALA A 175 -11.76 1.66 -12.54
CA ALA A 175 -10.46 1.84 -11.90
C ALA A 175 -10.45 3.18 -11.17
N PRO A 176 -10.12 3.20 -9.86
CA PRO A 176 -10.15 4.44 -9.08
C PRO A 176 -9.06 5.41 -9.51
N THR A 177 -9.24 6.69 -9.19
CA THR A 177 -8.14 7.68 -9.27
C THR A 177 -7.01 7.28 -8.33
N LEU A 178 -5.77 7.52 -8.78
CA LEU A 178 -4.55 7.32 -8.01
C LEU A 178 -4.09 8.61 -7.32
N MET A 179 -4.76 9.73 -7.61
CA MET A 179 -4.45 11.02 -7.01
C MET A 179 -4.88 11.02 -5.53
N GLY A 180 -4.01 11.52 -4.66
CA GLY A 180 -4.24 11.52 -3.21
C GLY A 180 -4.16 10.15 -2.53
N VAL A 181 -3.71 9.11 -3.24
CA VAL A 181 -3.51 7.77 -2.65
C VAL A 181 -2.13 7.69 -2.01
N GLU A 182 -2.05 7.15 -0.79
CA GLU A 182 -0.77 6.96 -0.10
C GLU A 182 0.14 6.00 -0.85
N PRO A 183 1.46 6.26 -0.90
CA PRO A 183 2.45 5.40 -1.56
C PRO A 183 2.36 3.93 -1.12
N LYS A 184 2.17 3.67 0.16
CA LYS A 184 1.98 2.34 0.74
C LYS A 184 0.82 1.61 0.06
N HIS A 185 -0.34 2.23 -0.02
CA HIS A 185 -1.53 1.64 -0.61
C HIS A 185 -1.42 1.43 -2.13
N ILE A 186 -0.62 2.26 -2.83
CA ILE A 186 -0.32 2.01 -4.26
C ILE A 186 0.54 0.75 -4.39
N TYR A 187 1.57 0.60 -3.55
CA TYR A 187 2.43 -0.59 -3.55
C TYR A 187 1.64 -1.85 -3.21
N GLU A 188 0.85 -1.81 -2.14
CA GLU A 188 -0.01 -2.91 -1.72
C GLU A 188 -1.00 -3.34 -2.81
N ALA A 189 -1.61 -2.37 -3.49
CA ALA A 189 -2.50 -2.69 -4.61
C ALA A 189 -1.78 -3.42 -5.75
N MET A 190 -0.55 -3.06 -6.06
CA MET A 190 0.23 -3.75 -7.09
C MET A 190 0.55 -5.19 -6.70
N VAL A 191 0.93 -5.45 -5.44
CA VAL A 191 1.32 -6.80 -5.00
C VAL A 191 0.14 -7.70 -4.66
N THR A 192 -1.04 -7.13 -4.38
CA THR A 192 -2.24 -7.90 -3.98
C THR A 192 -3.29 -8.03 -5.07
N GLY A 193 -3.31 -7.14 -6.06
CA GLY A 193 -4.26 -7.17 -7.17
C GLY A 193 -5.73 -7.06 -6.70
N PRO A 194 -6.16 -5.97 -6.05
CA PRO A 194 -7.51 -5.87 -5.52
C PRO A 194 -8.58 -5.90 -6.62
N GLN A 195 -9.61 -6.70 -6.41
CA GLN A 195 -10.80 -6.80 -7.28
C GLN A 195 -10.47 -7.20 -8.74
N SER A 196 -10.55 -6.25 -9.68
CA SER A 196 -10.25 -6.48 -11.11
C SER A 196 -8.83 -6.09 -11.52
N MET A 197 -8.03 -5.57 -10.58
CA MET A 197 -6.63 -5.25 -10.83
C MET A 197 -5.79 -6.53 -10.86
N PRO A 198 -4.92 -6.73 -11.84
CA PRO A 198 -4.01 -7.88 -11.83
C PRO A 198 -2.95 -7.74 -10.72
N VAL A 199 -2.42 -8.87 -10.27
CA VAL A 199 -1.27 -8.91 -9.36
C VAL A 199 0.01 -8.66 -10.17
N PHE A 200 0.79 -7.66 -9.78
CA PHE A 200 2.11 -7.39 -10.33
C PHE A 200 3.18 -7.97 -9.40
N SER A 201 3.52 -9.23 -9.62
CA SER A 201 4.57 -9.91 -8.86
C SER A 201 5.95 -9.28 -9.13
N ASP A 202 6.92 -9.50 -8.25
CA ASP A 202 8.29 -8.99 -8.41
C ASP A 202 9.02 -9.56 -9.63
N LYS A 203 8.49 -10.64 -10.22
CA LYS A 203 8.97 -11.17 -11.51
C LYS A 203 8.44 -10.40 -12.72
N THR A 204 7.33 -9.70 -12.56
CA THR A 204 6.67 -8.93 -13.64
C THR A 204 7.07 -7.47 -13.59
N ILE A 205 7.02 -6.87 -12.40
CA ILE A 205 7.46 -5.52 -12.08
C ILE A 205 8.26 -5.61 -10.78
N THR A 206 9.54 -5.33 -10.84
CA THR A 206 10.43 -5.44 -9.66
C THR A 206 10.03 -4.44 -8.56
N PRO A 207 10.51 -4.61 -7.32
CA PRO A 207 10.26 -3.65 -6.25
C PRO A 207 10.70 -2.22 -6.62
N GLU A 208 11.86 -2.06 -7.27
CA GLU A 208 12.40 -0.77 -7.71
C GLU A 208 11.55 -0.13 -8.81
N GLU A 209 11.06 -0.94 -9.73
CA GLU A 209 10.12 -0.49 -10.78
C GLU A 209 8.78 -0.05 -10.19
N LYS A 210 8.28 -0.74 -9.15
CA LYS A 210 7.08 -0.32 -8.41
C LYS A 210 7.30 1.05 -7.74
N LEU A 211 8.48 1.28 -7.15
CA LEU A 211 8.85 2.58 -6.59
C LEU A 211 8.95 3.67 -7.66
N SER A 212 9.46 3.34 -8.84
CA SER A 212 9.50 4.25 -9.99
C SER A 212 8.08 4.65 -10.44
N ILE A 213 7.15 3.69 -10.50
CA ILE A 213 5.73 3.96 -10.79
C ILE A 213 5.12 4.88 -9.73
N ILE A 214 5.35 4.62 -8.45
CA ILE A 214 4.86 5.46 -7.34
C ILE A 214 5.43 6.88 -7.45
N LYS A 215 6.73 7.02 -7.71
CA LYS A 215 7.37 8.32 -7.89
C LYS A 215 6.76 9.11 -9.04
N TRP A 216 6.50 8.45 -10.15
CA TRP A 216 5.83 9.10 -11.29
C TRP A 216 4.41 9.55 -10.93
N ILE A 217 3.59 8.71 -10.28
CA ILE A 217 2.25 9.08 -9.83
C ILE A 217 2.30 10.30 -8.91
N LYS A 218 3.22 10.31 -7.94
CA LYS A 218 3.38 11.42 -7.01
C LYS A 218 3.92 12.69 -7.67
N SER A 219 4.73 12.57 -8.71
CA SER A 219 5.16 13.72 -9.51
C SER A 219 4.01 14.29 -10.34
N ALA A 220 3.23 13.43 -11.00
CA ALA A 220 2.06 13.85 -11.77
C ALA A 220 0.98 14.51 -10.91
N GLU A 221 0.85 14.07 -9.65
CA GLU A 221 -0.06 14.69 -8.66
C GLU A 221 0.35 16.11 -8.30
N LYS A 222 1.66 16.37 -8.17
CA LYS A 222 2.23 17.67 -7.82
C LYS A 222 2.40 18.62 -9.02
N GLU A 223 2.29 18.10 -10.24
CA GLU A 223 2.55 18.85 -11.45
C GLU A 223 1.53 19.98 -11.64
N PRO A 224 1.97 21.25 -11.77
CA PRO A 224 1.06 22.36 -11.92
C PRO A 224 0.31 22.28 -13.26
N ASN A 225 -0.92 22.77 -13.28
CA ASN A 225 -1.63 22.99 -14.54
C ASN A 225 -1.01 24.21 -15.26
N LEU A 226 -0.33 23.97 -16.37
CA LEU A 226 0.40 24.99 -17.12
C LEU A 226 -0.50 25.95 -17.94
N GLY A 227 -1.80 25.83 -17.81
CA GLY A 227 -2.76 26.73 -18.46
C GLY A 227 -3.99 26.01 -18.99
N GLY A 228 -5.00 26.80 -19.39
CA GLY A 228 -6.28 26.28 -19.87
C GLY A 228 -7.16 25.65 -18.77
N ALA A 229 -8.30 25.12 -19.18
CA ALA A 229 -9.16 24.34 -18.31
C ALA A 229 -8.71 22.88 -18.29
N SER A 230 -8.26 22.38 -17.16
CA SER A 230 -7.74 21.00 -17.04
C SER A 230 -8.80 19.92 -17.23
N LEU A 231 -10.09 20.27 -17.13
CA LEU A 231 -11.23 19.35 -17.25
C LEU A 231 -11.06 18.05 -16.43
N GLY A 232 -10.42 18.15 -15.26
CA GLY A 232 -10.14 17.03 -14.37
C GLY A 232 -9.01 16.12 -14.85
N ARG A 233 -8.24 16.50 -15.90
CA ARG A 233 -7.20 15.68 -16.53
C ARG A 233 -7.70 14.30 -17.02
N VAL A 234 -8.99 14.21 -17.36
CA VAL A 234 -9.60 12.95 -17.81
C VAL A 234 -9.18 12.61 -19.24
N GLY A 235 -8.65 13.60 -19.96
CA GLY A 235 -8.02 13.39 -21.26
C GLY A 235 -8.86 13.82 -22.47
N PRO A 236 -8.48 13.37 -23.66
CA PRO A 236 -8.98 13.92 -24.93
C PRO A 236 -10.49 13.80 -25.16
N VAL A 237 -11.16 12.90 -24.43
CA VAL A 237 -12.64 12.72 -24.57
C VAL A 237 -13.39 13.96 -24.08
N THR A 238 -13.07 14.44 -22.88
CA THR A 238 -13.71 15.64 -22.30
C THR A 238 -13.29 16.91 -23.02
N GLU A 239 -12.02 17.02 -23.38
CA GLU A 239 -11.48 18.14 -24.14
C GLU A 239 -12.06 18.19 -25.55
N GLY A 240 -12.13 17.04 -26.24
CA GLY A 240 -12.75 16.91 -27.53
C GLY A 240 -14.25 17.21 -27.53
N LEU A 241 -14.99 16.69 -26.52
CA LEU A 241 -16.41 16.99 -26.38
C LEU A 241 -16.67 18.50 -26.25
N LEU A 242 -15.87 19.19 -25.42
CA LEU A 242 -16.00 20.63 -25.25
C LEU A 242 -15.71 21.38 -26.56
N GLY A 243 -14.63 21.01 -27.26
CA GLY A 243 -14.24 21.57 -28.55
C GLY A 243 -15.32 21.37 -29.62
N TRP A 244 -15.89 20.17 -29.73
CA TRP A 244 -16.97 19.86 -30.67
C TRP A 244 -18.26 20.59 -30.36
N VAL A 245 -18.74 20.55 -29.10
CA VAL A 245 -20.00 21.17 -28.70
C VAL A 245 -19.93 22.71 -28.85
N LEU A 246 -18.91 23.33 -28.31
CA LEU A 246 -18.77 24.79 -28.37
C LEU A 246 -18.30 25.26 -29.76
N GLY A 247 -17.25 24.64 -30.31
CA GLY A 247 -16.67 25.03 -31.59
C GLY A 247 -17.63 24.83 -32.76
N LEU A 248 -18.14 23.60 -32.92
CA LEU A 248 -19.07 23.27 -33.99
C LEU A 248 -20.43 23.97 -33.80
N GLY A 249 -20.93 24.03 -32.57
CA GLY A 249 -22.17 24.73 -32.22
C GLY A 249 -22.09 26.21 -32.57
N MET A 250 -20.96 26.87 -32.30
CA MET A 250 -20.73 28.28 -32.66
C MET A 250 -20.66 28.46 -34.19
N LEU A 251 -19.97 27.58 -34.88
CA LEU A 251 -19.86 27.61 -36.36
C LEU A 251 -21.24 27.44 -37.01
N ILE A 252 -22.05 26.50 -36.54
CA ILE A 252 -23.43 26.32 -37.04
C ILE A 252 -24.25 27.56 -36.73
N GLY A 253 -24.18 28.11 -35.53
CA GLY A 253 -24.88 29.32 -35.15
C GLY A 253 -24.54 30.50 -36.05
N VAL A 254 -23.27 30.74 -36.35
CA VAL A 254 -22.80 31.76 -37.27
C VAL A 254 -23.29 31.51 -38.69
N ALA A 255 -23.23 30.27 -39.18
CA ALA A 255 -23.70 29.92 -40.51
C ALA A 255 -25.21 30.18 -40.68
N VAL A 256 -26.02 29.76 -39.70
CA VAL A 256 -27.49 30.02 -39.66
C VAL A 256 -27.75 31.53 -39.63
N TRP A 257 -27.03 32.28 -38.80
CA TRP A 257 -27.17 33.74 -38.70
C TRP A 257 -26.86 34.45 -40.02
N LEU A 258 -25.79 34.06 -40.69
CA LEU A 258 -25.41 34.58 -42.01
C LEU A 258 -26.48 34.24 -43.07
N ALA A 259 -26.96 33.00 -43.09
CA ALA A 259 -28.02 32.54 -44.01
C ALA A 259 -29.33 33.31 -43.80
N MET A 260 -29.70 33.63 -42.55
CA MET A 260 -30.88 34.45 -42.23
C MET A 260 -30.74 35.88 -42.70
N LYS A 261 -29.54 36.47 -42.72
CA LYS A 261 -29.30 37.83 -43.22
C LYS A 261 -29.21 37.92 -44.74
N ALA A 262 -28.96 36.82 -45.42
CA ALA A 262 -28.88 36.77 -46.86
C ALA A 262 -30.25 36.68 -47.56
N ARG A 263 -31.33 36.63 -46.81
CA ARG A 263 -32.72 36.73 -47.27
C ARG A 263 -33.20 38.17 -46.99
#